data_799147951c31c3b3fc1616d4cec5c725
#
_entry.id   799147951c31c3b3fc1616d4cec5c725
#
_cell.length_a   1.000
_cell.length_b   1.000
_cell.length_c   1.000
_cell.angle_alpha   90.00
_cell.angle_beta   90.00
_cell.angle_gamma   90.00
#
_symmetry.space_group_name_H-M   'P 1'
#
loop_
_entity.id
_entity.type
_entity.pdbx_description
1 polymer ?
#
loop_
_entity_poly.entity_id
_entity_poly.type
_entity_poly.pdbx_seq_one_letter_code
_entity_poly.pdbx_strand_id
1 'polypeptide(L)'
;FLYAVTRAANAVPQLRRRILEDGTVAEFDWCPPSYTAMKPDGVYVYCTVEGDLPYDAFIALGQRRQREVLERGTLTEDGDARSFFFVSSLPWLHYSQLEHPMVSPDDSNPRISWGKYVTANGRTTLPVSLFVNHALADGLHISRFFRNLETELAALVENWCEDSTPKAPLVARGAVGEAD
;
A
#
# COMPACT_ATOMS: atom_id res chain seq x y z
N PHE A 1 0.54 4.64 -4.35
CA PHE A 1 1.53 3.57 -4.18
C PHE A 1 1.15 2.64 -3.03
N LEU A 2 0.77 3.17 -1.85
CA LEU A 2 0.35 2.37 -0.68
C LEU A 2 -0.74 1.34 -1.04
N TYR A 3 -1.75 1.74 -1.81
CA TYR A 3 -2.81 0.84 -2.28
C TYR A 3 -2.24 -0.36 -3.05
N ALA A 4 -1.40 -0.11 -4.07
CA ALA A 4 -0.81 -1.16 -4.87
C ALA A 4 0.08 -2.11 -4.06
N VAL A 5 0.89 -1.57 -3.13
CA VAL A 5 1.71 -2.36 -2.21
C VAL A 5 0.85 -3.26 -1.33
N THR A 6 -0.24 -2.72 -0.77
CA THR A 6 -1.15 -3.48 0.10
C THR A 6 -1.80 -4.64 -0.64
N ARG A 7 -2.30 -4.42 -1.84
CA ARG A 7 -2.91 -5.48 -2.67
C ARG A 7 -1.89 -6.53 -3.10
N ALA A 8 -0.73 -6.09 -3.58
CA ALA A 8 0.35 -6.98 -3.99
C ALA A 8 0.83 -7.91 -2.87
N ALA A 9 0.92 -7.39 -1.64
CA ALA A 9 1.31 -8.17 -0.47
C ALA A 9 0.20 -9.16 -0.05
N ASN A 10 -1.06 -8.73 -0.02
CA ASN A 10 -2.19 -9.59 0.32
C ASN A 10 -2.43 -10.72 -0.70
N ALA A 11 -2.04 -10.53 -1.96
CA ALA A 11 -2.10 -11.56 -3.00
C ALA A 11 -1.07 -12.68 -2.81
N VAL A 12 -0.16 -12.59 -1.83
CA VAL A 12 0.82 -13.62 -1.48
C VAL A 12 0.48 -14.20 -0.11
N PRO A 13 -0.16 -15.40 0.00
CA PRO A 13 -0.61 -15.98 1.27
C PRO A 13 0.49 -16.04 2.35
N GLN A 14 1.73 -16.34 1.96
CA GLN A 14 2.87 -16.43 2.89
C GLN A 14 3.18 -15.10 3.58
N LEU A 15 2.86 -13.95 2.95
CA LEU A 15 3.02 -12.64 3.58
C LEU A 15 1.90 -12.33 4.58
N ARG A 16 0.80 -13.08 4.56
CA ARG A 16 -0.30 -12.96 5.53
C ARG A 16 -0.15 -13.90 6.73
N ARG A 17 0.93 -14.67 6.80
CA ARG A 17 1.21 -15.60 7.90
C ARG A 17 1.99 -14.92 9.02
N ARG A 18 1.72 -15.36 10.25
CA ARG A 18 2.42 -14.90 11.46
C ARG A 18 2.77 -16.09 12.35
N ILE A 19 3.94 -16.01 12.95
CA ILE A 19 4.35 -16.91 14.04
C ILE A 19 3.72 -16.39 15.33
N LEU A 20 2.96 -17.24 16.00
CA LEU A 20 2.33 -16.91 17.28
C LEU A 20 3.27 -17.25 18.45
N GLU A 21 2.95 -16.74 19.64
CA GLU A 21 3.75 -16.94 20.86
C GLU A 21 3.96 -18.41 21.24
N ASP A 22 3.01 -19.28 20.87
CA ASP A 22 3.10 -20.73 21.09
C ASP A 22 3.86 -21.47 19.97
N GLY A 23 4.44 -20.73 19.02
CA GLY A 23 5.16 -21.26 17.86
C GLY A 23 4.27 -21.77 16.72
N THR A 24 2.96 -21.70 16.85
CA THR A 24 2.05 -22.03 15.75
C THR A 24 2.03 -20.93 14.69
N VAL A 25 1.55 -21.25 13.49
CA VAL A 25 1.44 -20.29 12.38
C VAL A 25 -0.03 -19.98 12.11
N ALA A 26 -0.40 -18.72 12.23
CA ALA A 26 -1.70 -18.21 11.79
C ALA A 26 -1.60 -17.61 10.39
N GLU A 27 -2.66 -17.73 9.58
CA GLU A 27 -2.83 -17.02 8.32
C GLU A 27 -4.05 -16.10 8.44
N PHE A 28 -3.85 -14.81 8.17
CA PHE A 28 -4.93 -13.82 8.17
C PHE A 28 -5.59 -13.76 6.78
N ASP A 29 -6.89 -13.54 6.72
CA ASP A 29 -7.62 -13.38 5.46
C ASP A 29 -7.19 -12.11 4.72
N TRP A 30 -6.93 -11.06 5.49
CA TRP A 30 -6.47 -9.76 5.01
C TRP A 30 -5.54 -9.10 6.02
N CYS A 31 -4.46 -8.47 5.52
CA CYS A 31 -3.52 -7.72 6.33
C CYS A 31 -3.55 -6.24 5.90
N PRO A 32 -4.06 -5.33 6.74
CA PRO A 32 -4.04 -3.91 6.43
C PRO A 32 -2.65 -3.30 6.57
N PRO A 33 -2.34 -2.22 5.83
CA PRO A 33 -1.12 -1.47 6.02
C PRO A 33 -1.21 -0.57 7.25
N SER A 34 -0.20 -0.63 8.12
CA SER A 34 0.04 0.33 9.19
C SER A 34 1.29 1.14 8.87
N TYR A 35 1.19 2.46 8.89
CA TYR A 35 2.28 3.39 8.57
C TYR A 35 2.33 4.54 9.56
N THR A 36 3.47 5.24 9.58
CA THR A 36 3.66 6.41 10.43
C THR A 36 3.26 7.69 9.69
N ALA A 37 2.39 8.50 10.30
CA ALA A 37 2.05 9.85 9.87
C ALA A 37 2.77 10.86 10.78
N MET A 38 3.53 11.78 10.18
CA MET A 38 4.32 12.76 10.92
C MET A 38 3.47 13.98 11.28
N LYS A 39 3.54 14.39 12.53
CA LYS A 39 2.98 15.64 13.04
C LYS A 39 3.90 16.83 12.75
N PRO A 40 3.38 18.07 12.78
CA PRO A 40 4.20 19.28 12.58
C PRO A 40 5.35 19.45 13.59
N ASP A 41 5.22 18.88 14.79
CA ASP A 41 6.25 18.89 15.84
C ASP A 41 7.34 17.83 15.65
N GLY A 42 7.30 17.05 14.55
CA GLY A 42 8.25 16.00 14.23
C GLY A 42 7.98 14.66 14.95
N VAL A 43 6.96 14.59 15.80
CA VAL A 43 6.50 13.33 16.38
C VAL A 43 5.59 12.61 15.37
N TYR A 44 5.65 11.29 15.34
CA TYR A 44 4.77 10.50 14.48
C TYR A 44 3.64 9.82 15.26
N VAL A 45 2.60 9.46 14.56
CA VAL A 45 1.49 8.62 15.03
C VAL A 45 1.28 7.47 14.06
N TYR A 46 0.69 6.37 14.52
CA TYR A 46 0.36 5.24 13.65
C TYR A 46 -0.96 5.47 12.94
N CYS A 47 -1.02 5.06 11.68
CA CYS A 47 -2.22 5.14 10.84
C CYS A 47 -2.42 3.81 10.12
N THR A 48 -3.57 3.18 10.33
CA THR A 48 -3.96 1.92 9.70
C THR A 48 -5.15 2.14 8.77
N VAL A 49 -5.11 1.54 7.58
CA VAL A 49 -6.21 1.57 6.61
C VAL A 49 -6.80 0.18 6.47
N GLU A 50 -7.94 -0.02 7.14
CA GLU A 50 -8.62 -1.32 7.24
C GLU A 50 -9.37 -1.71 5.96
N GLY A 51 -9.41 -3.03 5.69
CA GLY A 51 -10.29 -3.66 4.72
C GLY A 51 -9.75 -3.78 3.29
N ASP A 52 -10.30 -4.76 2.57
CA ASP A 52 -10.09 -4.93 1.13
C ASP A 52 -11.08 -4.03 0.37
N LEU A 53 -10.65 -2.85 0.00
CA LEU A 53 -11.48 -1.79 -0.56
C LEU A 53 -11.09 -1.49 -2.03
N PRO A 54 -12.03 -1.06 -2.87
CA PRO A 54 -11.73 -0.43 -4.16
C PRO A 54 -10.86 0.83 -3.96
N TYR A 55 -10.12 1.22 -5.01
CA TYR A 55 -9.15 2.30 -4.95
C TYR A 55 -9.68 3.60 -4.32
N ASP A 56 -10.81 4.11 -4.81
CA ASP A 56 -11.36 5.39 -4.32
C ASP A 56 -11.78 5.32 -2.84
N ALA A 57 -12.40 4.21 -2.44
CA ALA A 57 -12.79 3.98 -1.05
C ALA A 57 -11.57 3.84 -0.13
N PHE A 58 -10.51 3.18 -0.59
CA PHE A 58 -9.24 3.07 0.14
C PHE A 58 -8.59 4.44 0.34
N ILE A 59 -8.53 5.27 -0.70
CA ILE A 59 -7.96 6.62 -0.62
C ILE A 59 -8.78 7.49 0.33
N ALA A 60 -10.12 7.49 0.19
CA ALA A 60 -11.01 8.27 1.05
C ALA A 60 -10.90 7.84 2.53
N LEU A 61 -10.86 6.53 2.79
CA LEU A 61 -10.67 6.00 4.14
C LEU A 61 -9.29 6.39 4.69
N GLY A 62 -8.21 6.21 3.92
CA GLY A 62 -6.85 6.53 4.35
C GLY A 62 -6.69 8.01 4.70
N GLN A 63 -7.20 8.91 3.88
CA GLN A 63 -7.19 10.35 4.16
C GLN A 63 -7.99 10.72 5.42
N ARG A 64 -9.13 10.08 5.64
CA ARG A 64 -9.93 10.29 6.85
C ARG A 64 -9.19 9.79 8.08
N ARG A 65 -8.70 8.55 8.06
CA ARG A 65 -7.94 7.95 9.16
C ARG A 65 -6.70 8.75 9.51
N GLN A 66 -5.96 9.20 8.52
CA GLN A 66 -4.78 10.03 8.77
C GLN A 66 -5.12 11.35 9.47
N ARG A 67 -6.21 12.02 9.10
CA ARG A 67 -6.68 13.22 9.83
C ARG A 67 -7.04 12.87 11.27
N GLU A 68 -7.86 11.85 11.49
CA GLU A 68 -8.30 11.40 12.81
C GLU A 68 -7.11 11.10 13.75
N VAL A 69 -6.10 10.34 13.29
CA VAL A 69 -4.94 10.00 14.14
C VAL A 69 -4.03 11.21 14.40
N LEU A 70 -3.87 12.11 13.45
CA LEU A 70 -3.11 13.34 13.62
C LEU A 70 -3.79 14.29 14.62
N GLU A 71 -5.11 14.40 14.60
CA GLU A 71 -5.92 15.18 15.56
C GLU A 71 -5.86 14.54 16.96
N ARG A 72 -6.01 13.23 17.06
CA ARG A 72 -5.88 12.48 18.33
C ARG A 72 -4.49 12.62 18.94
N GLY A 73 -3.45 12.59 18.12
CA GLY A 73 -2.06 12.86 18.50
C GLY A 73 -1.39 11.83 19.42
N THR A 74 -2.01 10.66 19.65
CA THR A 74 -1.48 9.58 20.50
C THR A 74 -0.82 8.48 19.68
N LEU A 75 0.23 7.84 20.24
CA LEU A 75 0.91 6.68 19.67
C LEU A 75 0.12 5.38 19.92
N THR A 76 -1.18 5.40 19.65
CA THR A 76 -2.02 4.22 19.80
C THR A 76 -2.22 3.58 18.43
N GLU A 77 -1.89 2.32 18.31
CA GLU A 77 -2.18 1.52 17.14
C GLU A 77 -3.61 0.97 17.28
N ASP A 78 -4.46 1.22 16.28
CA ASP A 78 -5.83 0.72 16.27
C ASP A 78 -5.84 -0.67 15.61
N GLY A 79 -6.32 -1.70 16.30
CA GLY A 79 -6.45 -3.06 15.80
C GLY A 79 -5.38 -4.05 16.32
N ASP A 80 -5.37 -5.26 15.77
CA ASP A 80 -4.38 -6.29 16.11
C ASP A 80 -3.10 -6.09 15.29
N ALA A 81 -2.06 -5.56 15.93
CA ALA A 81 -0.77 -5.30 15.29
C ALA A 81 -0.17 -6.54 14.59
N ARG A 82 -0.53 -7.75 15.01
CA ARG A 82 -0.11 -8.99 14.33
C ARG A 82 -0.67 -9.11 12.92
N SER A 83 -1.84 -8.54 12.66
CA SER A 83 -2.44 -8.59 11.31
C SER A 83 -1.76 -7.64 10.32
N PHE A 84 -0.96 -6.67 10.74
CA PHE A 84 -0.51 -5.58 9.90
C PHE A 84 0.66 -5.92 8.98
N PHE A 85 0.70 -5.25 7.82
CA PHE A 85 1.94 -4.94 7.13
C PHE A 85 2.47 -3.61 7.65
N PHE A 86 3.70 -3.60 8.16
CA PHE A 86 4.34 -2.35 8.54
C PHE A 86 4.95 -1.68 7.31
N VAL A 87 4.52 -0.44 7.07
CA VAL A 87 4.85 0.27 5.85
C VAL A 87 5.54 1.59 6.15
N SER A 88 6.58 1.92 5.40
CA SER A 88 7.32 3.16 5.57
C SER A 88 7.66 3.81 4.22
N SER A 89 7.45 5.12 4.14
CA SER A 89 7.87 5.92 2.99
C SER A 89 9.05 6.82 3.37
N LEU A 90 10.11 6.79 2.57
CA LEU A 90 11.35 7.55 2.77
C LEU A 90 11.59 8.49 1.57
N PRO A 91 10.71 9.51 1.36
CA PRO A 91 10.72 10.31 0.14
C PRO A 91 11.98 11.18 -0.04
N TRP A 92 12.81 11.27 0.99
CA TRP A 92 14.08 12.02 0.96
C TRP A 92 15.27 11.19 0.44
N LEU A 93 15.15 9.84 0.47
CA LEU A 93 16.27 8.93 0.23
C LEU A 93 16.02 8.08 -1.02
N HIS A 94 17.01 8.07 -1.92
CA HIS A 94 17.12 7.07 -2.97
C HIS A 94 18.23 6.10 -2.55
N TYR A 95 17.84 4.95 -2.02
CA TYR A 95 18.76 3.96 -1.45
C TYR A 95 18.90 2.73 -2.36
N SER A 96 20.02 2.04 -2.24
CA SER A 96 20.26 0.74 -2.88
C SER A 96 19.99 -0.45 -1.95
N GLN A 97 20.00 -0.20 -0.64
CA GLN A 97 19.73 -1.20 0.39
C GLN A 97 19.09 -0.53 1.61
N LEU A 98 18.13 -1.22 2.22
CA LEU A 98 17.51 -0.83 3.48
C LEU A 98 17.27 -2.08 4.31
N GLU A 99 17.72 -2.06 5.55
CA GLU A 99 17.47 -3.11 6.53
C GLU A 99 16.51 -2.60 7.61
N HIS A 100 15.62 -3.49 8.05
CA HIS A 100 14.69 -3.21 9.13
C HIS A 100 15.16 -3.92 10.41
N PRO A 101 15.03 -3.28 11.59
CA PRO A 101 15.29 -3.97 12.83
C PRO A 101 14.27 -5.09 13.04
N MET A 102 14.74 -6.22 13.55
CA MET A 102 13.90 -7.33 14.01
C MET A 102 13.85 -7.28 15.54
N VAL A 103 12.65 -7.29 16.10
CA VAL A 103 12.46 -7.16 17.55
C VAL A 103 12.73 -8.49 18.27
N SER A 104 12.35 -9.60 17.63
CA SER A 104 12.57 -10.96 18.13
C SER A 104 12.67 -11.95 16.96
N PRO A 105 13.14 -13.19 17.16
CA PRO A 105 13.14 -14.22 16.14
C PRO A 105 11.75 -14.57 15.60
N ASP A 106 10.71 -14.38 16.40
CA ASP A 106 9.30 -14.65 16.05
C ASP A 106 8.62 -13.45 15.38
N ASP A 107 9.33 -12.31 15.30
CA ASP A 107 8.83 -11.14 14.59
C ASP A 107 8.62 -11.48 13.10
N SER A 108 7.37 -11.56 12.71
CA SER A 108 6.97 -12.11 11.42
C SER A 108 6.07 -11.18 10.61
N ASN A 109 5.85 -9.95 11.07
CA ASN A 109 5.17 -8.93 10.30
C ASN A 109 6.04 -8.50 9.11
N PRO A 110 5.58 -8.61 7.87
CA PRO A 110 6.30 -8.04 6.73
C PRO A 110 6.47 -6.52 6.87
N ARG A 111 7.67 -6.04 6.56
CA ARG A 111 7.98 -4.61 6.50
C ARG A 111 8.27 -4.23 5.06
N ILE A 112 7.51 -3.26 4.57
CA ILE A 112 7.60 -2.80 3.19
C ILE A 112 7.96 -1.33 3.20
N SER A 113 9.07 -0.98 2.55
CA SER A 113 9.50 0.42 2.49
C SER A 113 9.84 0.82 1.08
N TRP A 114 9.61 2.09 0.76
CA TRP A 114 10.05 2.66 -0.51
C TRP A 114 10.69 4.02 -0.31
N GLY A 115 11.61 4.32 -1.22
CA GLY A 115 12.37 5.55 -1.18
C GLY A 115 11.91 6.60 -2.18
N LYS A 116 12.78 7.58 -2.40
CA LYS A 116 12.58 8.64 -3.39
C LYS A 116 12.58 8.07 -4.80
N TYR A 117 11.62 8.47 -5.61
CA TYR A 117 11.61 8.15 -7.03
C TYR A 117 12.62 9.01 -7.81
N VAL A 118 13.12 8.43 -8.89
CA VAL A 118 14.02 9.10 -9.84
C VAL A 118 13.50 8.85 -11.25
N THR A 119 13.43 9.93 -12.04
CA THR A 119 13.05 9.83 -13.46
C THR A 119 14.30 10.08 -14.31
N ALA A 120 14.65 9.10 -15.12
CA ALA A 120 15.77 9.17 -16.07
C ALA A 120 15.38 8.43 -17.37
N ASN A 121 15.75 8.99 -18.51
CA ASN A 121 15.51 8.39 -19.82
C ASN A 121 14.02 8.00 -20.05
N GLY A 122 13.08 8.83 -19.58
CA GLY A 122 11.64 8.58 -19.71
C GLY A 122 11.08 7.48 -18.80
N ARG A 123 11.90 6.91 -17.89
CA ARG A 123 11.45 5.92 -16.89
C ARG A 123 11.52 6.51 -15.49
N THR A 124 10.46 6.31 -14.74
CA THR A 124 10.42 6.61 -13.31
C THR A 124 10.60 5.32 -12.52
N THR A 125 11.56 5.33 -11.62
CA THR A 125 11.87 4.19 -10.73
C THR A 125 11.96 4.66 -9.29
N LEU A 126 11.64 3.77 -8.35
CA LEU A 126 11.88 3.99 -6.93
C LEU A 126 12.38 2.69 -6.29
N PRO A 127 13.26 2.76 -5.29
CA PRO A 127 13.65 1.57 -4.55
C PRO A 127 12.50 1.09 -3.66
N VAL A 128 12.25 -0.22 -3.67
CA VAL A 128 11.29 -0.87 -2.78
C VAL A 128 12.01 -1.98 -2.04
N SER A 129 11.90 -2.02 -0.73
CA SER A 129 12.41 -3.08 0.14
C SER A 129 11.26 -3.86 0.74
N LEU A 130 11.36 -5.17 0.73
CA LEU A 130 10.48 -6.08 1.43
C LEU A 130 11.32 -6.92 2.41
N PHE A 131 11.03 -6.79 3.69
CA PHE A 131 11.60 -7.63 4.76
C PHE A 131 10.54 -8.64 5.22
N VAL A 132 10.92 -9.92 5.32
CA VAL A 132 10.04 -11.02 5.72
C VAL A 132 10.80 -11.99 6.63
N ASN A 133 10.07 -12.70 7.49
CA ASN A 133 10.63 -13.80 8.26
C ASN A 133 10.83 -15.02 7.33
N HIS A 134 12.08 -15.52 7.25
CA HIS A 134 12.43 -16.58 6.31
C HIS A 134 11.78 -17.94 6.64
N ALA A 135 11.30 -18.13 7.87
CA ALA A 135 10.52 -19.32 8.23
C ALA A 135 9.15 -19.37 7.52
N LEU A 136 8.62 -18.21 7.09
CA LEU A 136 7.30 -18.11 6.45
C LEU A 136 7.36 -17.84 4.95
N ALA A 137 8.41 -17.17 4.47
CA ALA A 137 8.52 -16.74 3.08
C ALA A 137 9.97 -16.82 2.58
N ASP A 138 10.13 -17.16 1.31
CA ASP A 138 11.41 -17.28 0.61
C ASP A 138 11.44 -16.42 -0.67
N GLY A 139 12.51 -16.56 -1.46
CA GLY A 139 12.72 -15.80 -2.68
C GLY A 139 11.61 -15.92 -3.72
N LEU A 140 10.91 -17.08 -3.79
CA LEU A 140 9.76 -17.24 -4.68
C LEU A 140 8.60 -16.32 -4.28
N HIS A 141 8.31 -16.23 -2.98
CA HIS A 141 7.23 -15.42 -2.43
C HIS A 141 7.53 -13.92 -2.58
N ILE A 142 8.79 -13.53 -2.36
CA ILE A 142 9.29 -12.17 -2.61
C ILE A 142 9.13 -11.82 -4.09
N SER A 143 9.52 -12.71 -5.00
CA SER A 143 9.36 -12.50 -6.44
C SER A 143 7.88 -12.34 -6.86
N ARG A 144 6.96 -13.10 -6.24
CA ARG A 144 5.51 -12.97 -6.47
C ARG A 144 5.00 -11.61 -6.03
N PHE A 145 5.43 -11.12 -4.87
CA PHE A 145 5.08 -9.78 -4.41
C PHE A 145 5.48 -8.70 -5.43
N PHE A 146 6.72 -8.69 -5.90
CA PHE A 146 7.18 -7.68 -6.85
C PHE A 146 6.44 -7.74 -8.19
N ARG A 147 6.16 -8.94 -8.72
CA ARG A 147 5.33 -9.08 -9.93
C ARG A 147 3.90 -8.58 -9.72
N ASN A 148 3.29 -8.91 -8.59
CA ASN A 148 1.95 -8.41 -8.27
C ASN A 148 1.96 -6.89 -8.15
N LEU A 149 3.00 -6.30 -7.54
CA LEU A 149 3.14 -4.84 -7.42
C LEU A 149 3.22 -4.17 -8.80
N GLU A 150 4.00 -4.70 -9.71
CA GLU A 150 4.08 -4.20 -11.09
C GLU A 150 2.72 -4.29 -11.79
N THR A 151 1.98 -5.38 -11.61
CA THR A 151 0.64 -5.56 -12.17
C THR A 151 -0.36 -4.54 -11.60
N GLU A 152 -0.39 -4.36 -10.29
CA GLU A 152 -1.28 -3.38 -9.64
C GLU A 152 -0.97 -1.94 -10.06
N LEU A 153 0.31 -1.60 -10.21
CA LEU A 153 0.73 -0.29 -10.69
C LEU A 153 0.33 -0.06 -12.15
N ALA A 154 0.49 -1.06 -13.02
CA ALA A 154 0.09 -0.96 -14.41
C ALA A 154 -1.43 -0.75 -14.53
N ALA A 155 -2.23 -1.52 -13.80
CA ALA A 155 -3.68 -1.38 -13.78
C ALA A 155 -4.14 0.02 -13.31
N LEU A 156 -3.47 0.59 -12.30
CA LEU A 156 -3.77 1.95 -11.83
C LEU A 156 -3.47 3.01 -12.90
N VAL A 157 -2.38 2.85 -13.66
CA VAL A 157 -2.01 3.77 -14.74
C VAL A 157 -3.01 3.69 -15.90
N GLU A 158 -3.42 2.48 -16.29
CA GLU A 158 -4.41 2.26 -17.36
C GLU A 158 -5.75 2.91 -17.01
N ASN A 159 -6.28 2.66 -15.80
CA ASN A 159 -7.52 3.26 -15.32
C ASN A 159 -7.44 4.79 -15.26
N TRP A 160 -6.30 5.35 -14.84
CA TRP A 160 -6.08 6.79 -14.82
C TRP A 160 -6.10 7.42 -16.21
N CYS A 161 -5.49 6.75 -17.19
CA CYS A 161 -5.47 7.22 -18.59
C CYS A 161 -6.87 7.18 -19.23
N GLU A 162 -7.68 6.17 -18.94
CA GLU A 162 -9.06 6.05 -19.44
C GLU A 162 -9.95 7.16 -18.89
N ASP A 163 -9.89 7.44 -17.59
CA ASP A 163 -10.65 8.53 -16.94
C ASP A 163 -10.22 9.93 -17.41
N SER A 164 -8.98 10.08 -17.83
CA SER A 164 -8.40 11.35 -18.29
C SER A 164 -8.68 11.60 -19.78
N THR A 165 -9.27 10.66 -20.50
CA THR A 165 -9.66 10.84 -21.91
C THR A 165 -10.89 11.77 -21.97
N PRO A 166 -10.86 12.90 -22.72
CA PRO A 166 -12.03 13.77 -22.86
C PRO A 166 -13.21 12.96 -23.43
N LYS A 167 -14.28 12.82 -22.64
CA LYS A 167 -15.53 12.25 -23.15
C LYS A 167 -15.98 13.10 -24.32
N ALA A 168 -16.16 12.49 -25.50
CA ALA A 168 -16.63 13.18 -26.70
C ALA A 168 -17.90 13.99 -26.33
N PRO A 169 -18.03 15.24 -26.82
CA PRO A 169 -19.20 16.04 -26.51
C PRO A 169 -20.45 15.31 -27.01
N LEU A 170 -21.46 15.22 -26.14
CA LEU A 170 -22.79 14.72 -26.50
C LEU A 170 -23.30 15.55 -27.68
N VAL A 171 -23.30 14.96 -28.86
CA VAL A 171 -23.94 15.55 -30.03
C VAL A 171 -25.44 15.55 -29.73
N ALA A 172 -25.99 16.71 -29.43
CA ALA A 172 -27.43 16.89 -29.30
C ALA A 172 -28.05 16.50 -30.69
N ARG A 173 -28.82 15.41 -30.71
CA ARG A 173 -29.65 15.09 -31.86
C ARG A 173 -30.68 16.22 -32.00
N GLY A 174 -30.46 17.05 -33.02
CA GLY A 174 -31.40 18.08 -33.41
C GLY A 174 -32.77 17.47 -33.64
N ALA A 175 -33.78 18.07 -33.05
CA ALA A 175 -35.16 17.79 -33.37
C ALA A 175 -35.40 18.06 -34.86
N VAL A 176 -35.84 17.04 -35.57
CA VAL A 176 -36.38 17.19 -36.91
C VAL A 176 -37.71 17.90 -36.78
N GLY A 177 -37.74 19.19 -37.10
CA GLY A 177 -38.97 19.94 -37.23
C GLY A 177 -39.74 19.43 -38.42
N GLU A 178 -40.97 18.96 -38.17
CA GLU A 178 -41.99 18.84 -39.22
C GLU A 178 -42.32 20.25 -39.67
N ALA A 179 -42.22 20.48 -40.97
CA ALA A 179 -42.80 21.65 -41.64
C ALA A 179 -43.82 21.13 -42.64
N ASP A 180 -45.04 21.69 -42.57
CA ASP A 180 -46.19 21.54 -43.47
C ASP A 180 -45.86 21.69 -44.96
#